data_cecc610ef39845db65f579461ccff4ec
#
_entry.id   cecc610ef39845db65f579461ccff4ec
#
_cell.length_a   1.000
_cell.length_b   1.000
_cell.length_c   1.000
_cell.angle_alpha   90.00
_cell.angle_beta   90.00
_cell.angle_gamma   90.00
#
_symmetry.space_group_name_H-M   'P 1'
#
loop_
_entity.id
_entity.type
_entity.pdbx_description
1 polymer ?
#
loop_
_entity_poly.entity_id
_entity_poly.type
_entity_poly.pdbx_seq_one_letter_code
_entity_poly.pdbx_strand_id
1 'polypeptide(L)'
;FKNLIANEKFDEATEVARLQIKGDADVIDICLANPDRDEISDMKAFLEKVAKFAKVPIMLDSTDINVIKEGLTYLQGKGIINSINLEDGEKKFTDMTELIKKFGASVVVGLIDESGMAVSLERKLEIARRSYKLLTEKYGIDERDIIFDTLVFPVATGDQKYIGSATSTIEAIREIKKEMPNVKTILGVSNISFGLPIAGREVLNSYYMQKAYEAGLDYAIVNTEKLIHMSDISDKEKELSEALLFNTNDDTVAEFVAFYREKKGVEKKADTSNMTPEEQIANLVVEGSKKDLVPLLDKLLEKYAPLEIINGPLMTGMDEVGRLFNKNDLIVAEVLQSAEVMKA
;
A
#
# COMPACT_ATOMS: atom_id res chain seq x y z
N PHE A 1 11.13 -10.99 -6.45
CA PHE A 1 12.35 -10.31 -6.02
C PHE A 1 12.82 -10.84 -4.65
N LYS A 2 11.99 -10.74 -3.58
CA LYS A 2 12.35 -11.17 -2.21
C LYS A 2 12.99 -12.57 -2.16
N ASN A 3 12.41 -13.56 -2.87
CA ASN A 3 12.94 -14.92 -2.90
C ASN A 3 14.32 -15.02 -3.60
N LEU A 4 14.62 -14.16 -4.55
CA LEU A 4 15.91 -14.12 -5.20
C LEU A 4 17.00 -13.61 -4.23
N ILE A 5 16.70 -12.54 -3.50
CA ILE A 5 17.62 -12.01 -2.47
C ILE A 5 17.81 -13.04 -1.35
N ALA A 6 16.72 -13.65 -0.85
CA ALA A 6 16.78 -14.66 0.21
C ALA A 6 17.64 -15.89 -0.16
N ASN A 7 17.72 -16.24 -1.46
CA ASN A 7 18.53 -17.31 -1.99
C ASN A 7 19.89 -16.84 -2.58
N GLU A 8 20.31 -15.60 -2.31
CA GLU A 8 21.57 -14.97 -2.78
C GLU A 8 21.71 -14.93 -4.32
N LYS A 9 20.59 -14.99 -5.03
CA LYS A 9 20.55 -14.93 -6.49
C LYS A 9 20.57 -13.48 -6.98
N PHE A 10 21.61 -12.74 -6.59
CA PHE A 10 21.70 -11.31 -6.88
C PHE A 10 21.77 -10.99 -8.38
N ASP A 11 22.39 -11.86 -9.20
CA ASP A 11 22.44 -11.66 -10.67
C ASP A 11 21.04 -11.75 -11.27
N GLU A 12 20.24 -12.75 -10.88
CA GLU A 12 18.83 -12.86 -11.29
C GLU A 12 17.99 -11.69 -10.76
N ALA A 13 18.27 -11.24 -9.53
CA ALA A 13 17.59 -10.09 -8.94
C ALA A 13 17.86 -8.78 -9.69
N THR A 14 19.06 -8.59 -10.27
CA THR A 14 19.37 -7.40 -11.07
C THR A 14 18.58 -7.32 -12.37
N GLU A 15 18.10 -8.44 -12.90
CA GLU A 15 17.24 -8.43 -14.09
C GLU A 15 15.89 -7.76 -13.81
N VAL A 16 15.40 -7.81 -12.57
CA VAL A 16 14.20 -7.05 -12.17
C VAL A 16 14.44 -5.55 -12.33
N ALA A 17 15.60 -5.05 -11.86
CA ALA A 17 15.97 -3.65 -12.03
C ALA A 17 16.13 -3.27 -13.51
N ARG A 18 16.72 -4.17 -14.35
CA ARG A 18 16.82 -3.93 -15.80
C ARG A 18 15.45 -3.84 -16.47
N LEU A 19 14.53 -4.72 -16.10
CA LEU A 19 13.17 -4.70 -16.64
C LEU A 19 12.42 -3.42 -16.23
N GLN A 20 12.57 -2.95 -14.99
CA GLN A 20 11.98 -1.69 -14.56
C GLN A 20 12.51 -0.49 -15.37
N ILE A 21 13.84 -0.41 -15.58
CA ILE A 21 14.44 0.65 -16.40
C ILE A 21 13.95 0.55 -17.85
N LYS A 22 13.86 -0.68 -18.41
CA LYS A 22 13.33 -0.91 -19.76
C LYS A 22 11.84 -0.56 -19.88
N GLY A 23 11.10 -0.70 -18.78
CA GLY A 23 9.69 -0.31 -18.65
C GLY A 23 9.50 1.16 -18.26
N ASP A 24 10.46 2.04 -18.61
CA ASP A 24 10.43 3.50 -18.45
C ASP A 24 10.36 3.99 -17.00
N ALA A 25 10.94 3.24 -16.04
CA ALA A 25 11.12 3.76 -14.69
C ALA A 25 12.19 4.86 -14.69
N ASP A 26 11.83 6.07 -14.26
CA ASP A 26 12.74 7.21 -14.14
C ASP A 26 13.66 7.11 -12.90
N VAL A 27 13.24 6.36 -11.89
CA VAL A 27 13.96 6.09 -10.64
C VAL A 27 13.74 4.63 -10.24
N ILE A 28 14.75 3.97 -9.68
CA ILE A 28 14.60 2.64 -9.08
C ILE A 28 14.58 2.78 -7.57
N ASP A 29 13.51 2.27 -6.93
CA ASP A 29 13.43 2.15 -5.47
C ASP A 29 13.90 0.77 -5.02
N ILE A 30 14.89 0.73 -4.13
CA ILE A 30 15.55 -0.49 -3.66
C ILE A 30 15.29 -0.67 -2.16
N CYS A 31 14.44 -1.64 -1.83
CA CYS A 31 14.18 -2.11 -0.48
C CYS A 31 14.62 -3.56 -0.32
N LEU A 32 15.57 -3.82 0.58
CA LEU A 32 16.09 -5.15 0.87
C LEU A 32 15.80 -5.60 2.31
N ALA A 33 14.97 -4.85 3.04
CA ALA A 33 14.60 -5.14 4.41
C ALA A 33 14.00 -6.56 4.55
N ASN A 34 14.71 -7.40 5.30
CA ASN A 34 14.29 -8.75 5.64
C ASN A 34 14.78 -9.06 7.06
N PRO A 35 13.88 -9.32 8.03
CA PRO A 35 14.26 -9.59 9.42
C PRO A 35 15.22 -10.78 9.61
N ASP A 36 15.22 -11.71 8.65
CA ASP A 36 15.98 -12.95 8.70
C ASP A 36 17.39 -12.83 8.03
N ARG A 37 17.77 -11.62 7.57
CA ARG A 37 19.01 -11.38 6.82
C ARG A 37 19.75 -10.13 7.26
N ASP A 38 21.03 -10.04 6.92
CA ASP A 38 21.84 -8.83 7.08
C ASP A 38 21.59 -7.88 5.88
N GLU A 39 20.74 -6.87 6.11
CA GLU A 39 20.36 -5.89 5.09
C GLU A 39 21.55 -5.10 4.54
N ILE A 40 22.57 -4.80 5.35
CA ILE A 40 23.78 -4.08 4.91
C ILE A 40 24.53 -4.92 3.87
N SER A 41 24.75 -6.20 4.17
CA SER A 41 25.46 -7.12 3.26
C SER A 41 24.66 -7.33 1.96
N ASP A 42 23.34 -7.47 2.05
CA ASP A 42 22.48 -7.62 0.89
C ASP A 42 22.46 -6.36 0.03
N MET A 43 22.34 -5.16 0.65
CA MET A 43 22.39 -3.87 -0.05
C MET A 43 23.70 -3.71 -0.81
N LYS A 44 24.84 -4.01 -0.17
CA LYS A 44 26.15 -3.98 -0.79
C LYS A 44 26.22 -4.91 -2.01
N ALA A 45 25.91 -6.20 -1.82
CA ALA A 45 26.00 -7.21 -2.87
C ALA A 45 25.11 -6.88 -4.08
N PHE A 46 23.94 -6.31 -3.84
CA PHE A 46 23.00 -5.92 -4.89
C PHE A 46 23.46 -4.65 -5.62
N LEU A 47 23.85 -3.60 -4.88
CA LEU A 47 24.28 -2.33 -5.47
C LEU A 47 25.59 -2.45 -6.25
N GLU A 48 26.54 -3.29 -5.85
CA GLU A 48 27.76 -3.59 -6.61
C GLU A 48 27.46 -4.06 -8.05
N LYS A 49 26.27 -4.65 -8.25
CA LYS A 49 25.81 -5.12 -9.57
C LYS A 49 24.96 -4.08 -10.29
N VAL A 50 24.00 -3.50 -9.59
CA VAL A 50 23.04 -2.52 -10.19
C VAL A 50 23.76 -1.25 -10.62
N ALA A 51 24.71 -0.72 -9.83
CA ALA A 51 25.45 0.49 -10.15
C ALA A 51 26.26 0.41 -11.46
N LYS A 52 26.57 -0.79 -11.94
CA LYS A 52 27.32 -0.99 -13.20
C LYS A 52 26.50 -0.68 -14.45
N PHE A 53 25.18 -0.74 -14.38
CA PHE A 53 24.30 -0.54 -15.53
C PHE A 53 23.19 0.48 -15.35
N ALA A 54 22.79 0.76 -14.11
CA ALA A 54 21.72 1.71 -13.85
C ALA A 54 22.13 3.12 -14.27
N LYS A 55 21.40 3.71 -15.21
CA LYS A 55 21.59 5.08 -15.68
C LYS A 55 20.53 6.03 -15.11
N VAL A 56 19.61 5.49 -14.33
CA VAL A 56 18.58 6.24 -13.61
C VAL A 56 19.01 6.45 -12.15
N PRO A 57 18.52 7.48 -11.47
CA PRO A 57 18.72 7.65 -10.05
C PRO A 57 18.24 6.43 -9.26
N ILE A 58 18.88 6.19 -8.12
CA ILE A 58 18.53 5.11 -7.19
C ILE A 58 17.98 5.73 -5.92
N MET A 59 16.83 5.26 -5.50
CA MET A 59 16.23 5.50 -4.20
C MET A 59 16.56 4.33 -3.28
N LEU A 60 17.10 4.62 -2.10
CA LEU A 60 17.44 3.63 -1.08
C LEU A 60 16.33 3.63 -0.03
N ASP A 61 15.59 2.53 0.05
CA ASP A 61 14.49 2.36 0.99
C ASP A 61 14.92 1.47 2.16
N SER A 62 15.26 2.11 3.27
CA SER A 62 15.57 1.45 4.54
C SER A 62 15.30 2.35 5.73
N THR A 63 14.91 1.73 6.85
CA THR A 63 14.79 2.40 8.15
C THR A 63 16.12 2.47 8.91
N ASP A 64 17.14 1.68 8.51
CA ASP A 64 18.47 1.64 9.13
C ASP A 64 19.40 2.63 8.45
N ILE A 65 19.89 3.60 9.22
CA ILE A 65 20.83 4.63 8.75
C ILE A 65 22.17 4.03 8.24
N ASN A 66 22.59 2.88 8.78
CA ASN A 66 23.84 2.23 8.34
C ASN A 66 23.66 1.60 6.97
N VAL A 67 22.49 1.04 6.67
CA VAL A 67 22.14 0.54 5.33
C VAL A 67 22.14 1.69 4.32
N ILE A 68 21.48 2.82 4.65
CA ILE A 68 21.49 4.02 3.82
C ILE A 68 22.91 4.54 3.59
N LYS A 69 23.71 4.65 4.67
CA LYS A 69 25.08 5.11 4.60
C LYS A 69 25.95 4.24 3.69
N GLU A 70 25.87 2.92 3.84
CA GLU A 70 26.57 1.97 2.97
C GLU A 70 26.09 2.10 1.53
N GLY A 71 24.78 2.06 1.30
CA GLY A 71 24.18 2.17 -0.04
C GLY A 71 24.58 3.43 -0.79
N LEU A 72 24.62 4.58 -0.13
CA LEU A 72 25.02 5.86 -0.74
C LEU A 72 26.46 5.83 -1.29
N THR A 73 27.37 4.98 -0.76
CA THR A 73 28.73 4.87 -1.25
C THR A 73 28.83 4.25 -2.66
N TYR A 74 27.82 3.53 -3.10
CA TYR A 74 27.77 2.87 -4.42
C TYR A 74 27.14 3.73 -5.51
N LEU A 75 26.43 4.80 -5.13
CA LEU A 75 25.69 5.62 -6.09
C LEU A 75 26.61 6.57 -6.84
N GLN A 76 26.43 6.65 -8.16
CA GLN A 76 27.26 7.46 -9.05
C GLN A 76 26.66 8.83 -9.39
N GLY A 77 25.50 9.13 -8.84
CA GLY A 77 24.78 10.38 -9.04
C GLY A 77 24.06 10.77 -7.76
N LYS A 78 23.12 11.72 -7.88
CA LYS A 78 22.30 12.13 -6.77
C LYS A 78 21.36 11.01 -6.35
N GLY A 79 21.60 10.41 -5.18
CA GLY A 79 20.73 9.40 -4.59
C GLY A 79 19.51 10.02 -3.91
N ILE A 80 18.49 9.20 -3.69
CA ILE A 80 17.30 9.57 -2.91
C ILE A 80 17.24 8.64 -1.69
N ILE A 81 17.02 9.20 -0.53
CA ILE A 81 16.87 8.47 0.74
C ILE A 81 15.37 8.32 1.02
N ASN A 82 14.90 7.09 1.17
CA ASN A 82 13.53 6.73 1.53
C ASN A 82 13.55 5.94 2.84
N SER A 83 13.12 6.46 3.97
CA SER A 83 12.67 7.80 4.26
C SER A 83 13.05 8.22 5.69
N ILE A 84 12.84 9.48 6.00
CA ILE A 84 12.85 10.00 7.36
C ILE A 84 11.45 10.44 7.77
N ASN A 85 11.20 10.48 9.06
CA ASN A 85 9.96 11.00 9.64
C ASN A 85 10.21 11.48 11.08
N LEU A 86 9.19 11.99 11.73
CA LEU A 86 9.24 12.51 13.10
C LEU A 86 8.63 11.54 14.15
N GLU A 87 8.45 10.26 13.83
CA GLU A 87 7.89 9.27 14.77
C GLU A 87 8.69 9.19 16.06
N ASP A 88 10.03 9.18 15.97
CA ASP A 88 10.96 9.21 17.10
C ASP A 88 11.46 10.63 17.43
N GLY A 89 10.72 11.66 17.02
CA GLY A 89 11.13 13.05 17.15
C GLY A 89 12.27 13.44 16.21
N GLU A 90 13.05 14.47 16.59
CA GLU A 90 14.06 15.08 15.72
C GLU A 90 15.39 14.29 15.60
N LYS A 91 15.61 13.25 16.40
CA LYS A 91 16.89 12.55 16.42
C LYS A 91 17.26 11.98 15.06
N LYS A 92 16.31 11.26 14.45
CA LYS A 92 16.50 10.63 13.12
C LYS A 92 16.76 11.68 12.03
N PHE A 93 16.14 12.85 12.13
CA PHE A 93 16.42 13.98 11.25
C PHE A 93 17.88 14.43 11.38
N THR A 94 18.39 14.61 12.61
CA THR A 94 19.78 15.03 12.85
C THR A 94 20.77 14.07 12.22
N ASP A 95 20.63 12.78 12.53
CA ASP A 95 21.57 11.76 12.07
C ASP A 95 21.57 11.64 10.54
N MET A 96 20.40 11.73 9.91
CA MET A 96 20.27 11.61 8.45
C MET A 96 20.72 12.85 7.70
N THR A 97 20.55 14.05 8.26
CA THR A 97 20.97 15.31 7.60
C THR A 97 22.46 15.38 7.35
N GLU A 98 23.30 14.74 8.19
CA GLU A 98 24.72 14.63 7.94
C GLU A 98 25.02 13.82 6.66
N LEU A 99 24.28 12.71 6.45
CA LEU A 99 24.42 11.89 5.24
C LEU A 99 23.91 12.64 4.01
N ILE A 100 22.75 13.31 4.11
CA ILE A 100 22.16 14.10 3.02
C ILE A 100 23.19 15.13 2.53
N LYS A 101 23.80 15.90 3.44
CA LYS A 101 24.81 16.90 3.10
C LYS A 101 26.09 16.29 2.54
N LYS A 102 26.56 15.20 3.15
CA LYS A 102 27.82 14.56 2.75
C LYS A 102 27.74 14.00 1.33
N PHE A 103 26.61 13.41 0.95
CA PHE A 103 26.42 12.75 -0.34
C PHE A 103 25.66 13.60 -1.35
N GLY A 104 25.12 14.76 -0.95
CA GLY A 104 24.29 15.61 -1.80
C GLY A 104 22.99 14.91 -2.22
N ALA A 105 22.42 14.06 -1.35
CA ALA A 105 21.24 13.28 -1.62
C ALA A 105 19.95 14.11 -1.47
N SER A 106 18.88 13.70 -2.15
CA SER A 106 17.51 14.11 -1.83
C SER A 106 16.91 13.17 -0.77
N VAL A 107 15.87 13.60 -0.07
CA VAL A 107 15.28 12.82 1.02
C VAL A 107 13.75 12.82 0.95
N VAL A 108 13.18 11.63 1.05
CA VAL A 108 11.75 11.44 1.27
C VAL A 108 11.42 11.66 2.73
N VAL A 109 10.41 12.45 3.01
CA VAL A 109 9.91 12.76 4.35
C VAL A 109 8.49 12.23 4.47
N GLY A 110 8.33 11.14 5.19
CA GLY A 110 7.00 10.60 5.51
C GLY A 110 6.26 11.53 6.47
N LEU A 111 5.00 11.82 6.20
CA LEU A 111 4.17 12.66 7.06
C LEU A 111 3.68 11.88 8.29
N ILE A 112 4.66 11.52 9.14
CA ILE A 112 4.50 10.77 10.38
C ILE A 112 5.20 11.55 11.47
N ASP A 113 4.58 11.69 12.64
CA ASP A 113 5.20 12.27 13.83
C ASP A 113 4.96 11.40 15.06
N GLU A 114 5.28 11.91 16.23
CA GLU A 114 5.15 11.24 17.52
C GLU A 114 3.72 10.77 17.82
N SER A 115 2.71 11.30 17.12
CA SER A 115 1.30 10.90 17.21
C SER A 115 0.91 9.84 16.16
N GLY A 116 1.86 9.43 15.31
CA GLY A 116 1.68 8.45 14.25
C GLY A 116 1.44 9.05 12.86
N MET A 117 0.96 8.22 11.94
CA MET A 117 0.72 8.57 10.53
C MET A 117 -0.39 9.61 10.38
N ALA A 118 -0.14 10.67 9.60
CA ALA A 118 -1.13 11.70 9.30
C ALA A 118 -2.21 11.19 8.34
N VAL A 119 -3.45 11.12 8.78
CA VAL A 119 -4.59 10.72 7.94
C VAL A 119 -5.32 11.95 7.39
N SER A 120 -5.64 12.94 8.26
CA SER A 120 -6.37 14.15 7.84
C SER A 120 -5.47 15.16 7.13
N LEU A 121 -6.07 16.02 6.31
CA LEU A 121 -5.40 17.10 5.60
C LEU A 121 -4.62 18.01 6.55
N GLU A 122 -5.25 18.42 7.66
CA GLU A 122 -4.66 19.35 8.64
C GLU A 122 -3.39 18.76 9.23
N ARG A 123 -3.43 17.47 9.61
CA ARG A 123 -2.27 16.79 10.17
C ARG A 123 -1.14 16.62 9.14
N LYS A 124 -1.48 16.30 7.90
CA LYS A 124 -0.50 16.23 6.81
C LYS A 124 0.22 17.56 6.62
N LEU A 125 -0.51 18.66 6.56
CA LEU A 125 0.07 19.99 6.38
C LEU A 125 0.87 20.45 7.62
N GLU A 126 0.41 20.15 8.83
CA GLU A 126 1.13 20.46 10.06
C GLU A 126 2.52 19.80 10.08
N ILE A 127 2.58 18.50 9.81
CA ILE A 127 3.84 17.74 9.80
C ILE A 127 4.73 18.20 8.63
N ALA A 128 4.17 18.46 7.45
CA ALA A 128 4.92 18.97 6.31
C ALA A 128 5.59 20.31 6.63
N ARG A 129 4.86 21.27 7.18
CA ARG A 129 5.40 22.59 7.58
C ARG A 129 6.46 22.47 8.67
N ARG A 130 6.26 21.60 9.67
CA ARG A 130 7.24 21.33 10.74
C ARG A 130 8.52 20.74 10.15
N SER A 131 8.40 19.72 9.34
CA SER A 131 9.54 19.05 8.70
C SER A 131 10.29 19.98 7.74
N TYR A 132 9.57 20.78 6.95
CA TYR A 132 10.15 21.78 6.06
C TYR A 132 11.03 22.77 6.83
N LYS A 133 10.51 23.38 7.92
CA LYS A 133 11.28 24.31 8.75
C LYS A 133 12.52 23.67 9.36
N LEU A 134 12.38 22.45 9.88
CA LEU A 134 13.52 21.73 10.43
C LEU A 134 14.61 21.52 9.37
N LEU A 135 14.24 21.01 8.21
CA LEU A 135 15.21 20.70 7.15
C LEU A 135 15.85 21.94 6.56
N THR A 136 15.07 22.98 6.26
CA THR A 136 15.59 24.18 5.60
C THR A 136 16.25 25.16 6.58
N GLU A 137 15.58 25.51 7.67
CA GLU A 137 16.04 26.57 8.58
C GLU A 137 17.07 26.05 9.59
N LYS A 138 16.84 24.87 10.20
CA LYS A 138 17.74 24.31 11.22
C LYS A 138 18.92 23.58 10.61
N TYR A 139 18.65 22.72 9.61
CA TYR A 139 19.68 21.87 9.02
C TYR A 139 20.25 22.38 7.70
N GLY A 140 19.65 23.41 7.07
CA GLY A 140 20.14 24.02 5.84
C GLY A 140 20.15 23.08 4.64
N ILE A 141 19.17 22.19 4.54
CA ILE A 141 18.91 21.38 3.36
C ILE A 141 18.19 22.23 2.32
N ASP A 142 18.60 22.13 1.06
CA ASP A 142 17.92 22.80 -0.05
C ASP A 142 16.49 22.26 -0.18
N GLU A 143 15.49 23.12 -0.28
CA GLU A 143 14.09 22.72 -0.40
C GLU A 143 13.82 21.84 -1.62
N ARG A 144 14.61 21.97 -2.70
CA ARG A 144 14.54 21.13 -3.91
C ARG A 144 14.94 19.66 -3.67
N ASP A 145 15.59 19.40 -2.55
CA ASP A 145 16.02 18.06 -2.12
C ASP A 145 15.04 17.38 -1.15
N ILE A 146 13.95 18.08 -0.79
CA ILE A 146 12.89 17.56 0.07
C ILE A 146 11.76 16.98 -0.79
N ILE A 147 11.38 15.74 -0.50
CA ILE A 147 10.30 15.03 -1.18
C ILE A 147 9.30 14.58 -0.10
N PHE A 148 8.08 15.15 -0.06
CA PHE A 148 7.07 14.75 0.92
C PHE A 148 6.29 13.52 0.46
N ASP A 149 6.28 12.45 1.27
CA ASP A 149 5.32 11.37 1.16
C ASP A 149 4.08 11.70 1.97
N THR A 150 3.01 12.05 1.27
CA THR A 150 1.74 12.43 1.89
C THR A 150 0.93 11.24 2.38
N LEU A 151 1.46 10.03 2.29
CA LEU A 151 0.91 8.75 2.73
C LEU A 151 -0.40 8.35 2.03
N VAL A 152 -0.47 7.11 1.62
CA VAL A 152 -1.64 6.50 1.00
C VAL A 152 -2.18 5.40 1.89
N PHE A 153 -3.47 5.44 2.19
CA PHE A 153 -4.17 4.44 2.98
C PHE A 153 -5.15 3.66 2.11
N PRO A 154 -5.34 2.36 2.38
CA PRO A 154 -6.28 1.54 1.62
C PRO A 154 -7.73 2.02 1.79
N VAL A 155 -8.48 2.12 0.69
CA VAL A 155 -9.90 2.56 0.73
C VAL A 155 -10.88 1.43 1.02
N ALA A 156 -10.46 0.17 0.93
CA ALA A 156 -11.37 -1.00 1.00
C ALA A 156 -11.14 -1.88 2.24
N THR A 157 -10.59 -1.34 3.33
CA THR A 157 -10.36 -2.11 4.57
C THR A 157 -11.55 -2.13 5.53
N GLY A 158 -12.56 -1.28 5.32
CA GLY A 158 -13.67 -1.09 6.27
C GLY A 158 -13.29 -0.30 7.54
N ASP A 159 -12.04 0.14 7.68
CA ASP A 159 -11.60 0.95 8.81
C ASP A 159 -12.08 2.40 8.64
N GLN A 160 -12.98 2.80 9.51
CA GLN A 160 -13.59 4.14 9.53
C GLN A 160 -12.54 5.26 9.61
N LYS A 161 -11.38 4.98 10.20
CA LYS A 161 -10.27 5.92 10.32
C LYS A 161 -9.76 6.41 8.97
N TYR A 162 -9.86 5.59 7.92
CA TYR A 162 -9.31 5.91 6.61
C TYR A 162 -10.35 6.46 5.62
N ILE A 163 -11.60 6.58 6.01
CA ILE A 163 -12.63 7.22 5.16
C ILE A 163 -12.21 8.67 4.87
N GLY A 164 -12.22 9.06 3.59
CA GLY A 164 -11.80 10.37 3.13
C GLY A 164 -10.27 10.58 3.04
N SER A 165 -9.46 9.58 3.40
CA SER A 165 -8.00 9.69 3.35
C SER A 165 -7.46 9.92 1.92
N ALA A 166 -8.09 9.34 0.90
CA ALA A 166 -7.73 9.55 -0.49
C ALA A 166 -7.86 11.03 -0.88
N THR A 167 -8.99 11.65 -0.54
CA THR A 167 -9.23 13.09 -0.73
C THR A 167 -8.18 13.92 0.03
N SER A 168 -7.98 13.61 1.33
CA SER A 168 -6.99 14.32 2.17
C SER A 168 -5.58 14.26 1.60
N THR A 169 -5.20 13.13 0.98
CA THR A 169 -3.88 12.97 0.34
C THR A 169 -3.75 13.83 -0.91
N ILE A 170 -4.77 13.84 -1.78
CA ILE A 170 -4.80 14.67 -3.00
C ILE A 170 -4.75 16.17 -2.65
N GLU A 171 -5.56 16.60 -1.69
CA GLU A 171 -5.57 17.98 -1.25
C GLU A 171 -4.24 18.37 -0.55
N ALA A 172 -3.63 17.46 0.21
CA ALA A 172 -2.32 17.73 0.82
C ALA A 172 -1.23 17.97 -0.23
N ILE A 173 -1.21 17.19 -1.33
CA ILE A 173 -0.30 17.42 -2.46
C ILE A 173 -0.51 18.84 -3.00
N ARG A 174 -1.75 19.22 -3.27
CA ARG A 174 -2.11 20.52 -3.85
C ARG A 174 -1.67 21.69 -2.96
N GLU A 175 -1.97 21.62 -1.66
CA GLU A 175 -1.60 22.67 -0.71
C GLU A 175 -0.08 22.70 -0.44
N ILE A 176 0.61 21.55 -0.37
CA ILE A 176 2.08 21.50 -0.25
C ILE A 176 2.73 22.18 -1.46
N LYS A 177 2.29 21.86 -2.68
CA LYS A 177 2.85 22.48 -3.90
C LYS A 177 2.59 23.99 -3.98
N LYS A 178 1.51 24.46 -3.41
CA LYS A 178 1.15 25.89 -3.33
C LYS A 178 1.97 26.63 -2.27
N GLU A 179 2.12 26.05 -1.07
CA GLU A 179 2.83 26.68 0.04
C GLU A 179 4.36 26.59 -0.08
N MET A 180 4.84 25.48 -0.62
CA MET A 180 6.25 25.11 -0.74
C MET A 180 6.56 24.67 -2.19
N PRO A 181 6.56 25.60 -3.17
CA PRO A 181 6.55 25.26 -4.60
C PRO A 181 7.81 24.52 -5.09
N ASN A 182 8.92 24.61 -4.37
CA ASN A 182 10.19 24.01 -4.76
C ASN A 182 10.39 22.60 -4.19
N VAL A 183 9.61 22.18 -3.18
CA VAL A 183 9.65 20.80 -2.71
C VAL A 183 8.98 19.85 -3.71
N LYS A 184 9.29 18.57 -3.61
CA LYS A 184 8.68 17.50 -4.38
C LYS A 184 7.70 16.71 -3.53
N THR A 185 6.83 15.96 -4.19
CA THR A 185 5.88 15.05 -3.54
C THR A 185 6.00 13.65 -4.13
N ILE A 186 5.75 12.62 -3.32
CA ILE A 186 5.80 11.21 -3.71
C ILE A 186 4.63 10.44 -3.10
N LEU A 187 4.18 9.38 -3.77
CA LEU A 187 3.18 8.44 -3.27
C LEU A 187 3.55 6.99 -3.56
N GLY A 188 3.38 6.11 -2.57
CA GLY A 188 3.26 4.67 -2.77
C GLY A 188 1.86 4.31 -3.24
N VAL A 189 1.58 4.49 -4.53
CA VAL A 189 0.22 4.49 -5.11
C VAL A 189 -0.52 3.19 -4.85
N SER A 190 0.14 2.03 -4.92
CA SER A 190 -0.52 0.72 -4.83
C SER A 190 -1.18 0.43 -3.47
N ASN A 191 -0.84 1.21 -2.42
CA ASN A 191 -1.45 1.09 -1.11
C ASN A 191 -2.96 1.42 -1.14
N ILE A 192 -3.40 2.33 -2.03
CA ILE A 192 -4.81 2.73 -2.16
C ILE A 192 -5.75 1.55 -2.42
N SER A 193 -5.27 0.58 -3.18
CA SER A 193 -6.04 -0.57 -3.67
C SER A 193 -5.79 -1.87 -2.90
N PHE A 194 -5.05 -1.79 -1.78
CA PHE A 194 -4.76 -2.99 -0.99
C PHE A 194 -6.05 -3.70 -0.56
N GLY A 195 -6.08 -5.03 -0.75
CA GLY A 195 -7.23 -5.86 -0.42
C GLY A 195 -8.32 -5.96 -1.50
N LEU A 196 -8.23 -5.20 -2.61
CA LEU A 196 -9.18 -5.27 -3.73
C LEU A 196 -8.82 -6.39 -4.74
N PRO A 197 -9.78 -6.83 -5.59
CA PRO A 197 -9.53 -7.76 -6.68
C PRO A 197 -8.43 -7.25 -7.63
N ILE A 198 -7.52 -8.12 -8.07
CA ILE A 198 -6.32 -7.75 -8.85
C ILE A 198 -6.65 -6.88 -10.06
N ALA A 199 -7.65 -7.25 -10.87
CA ALA A 199 -8.04 -6.48 -12.05
C ALA A 199 -8.54 -5.07 -11.70
N GLY A 200 -9.26 -4.92 -10.57
CA GLY A 200 -9.70 -3.62 -10.07
C GLY A 200 -8.56 -2.78 -9.50
N ARG A 201 -7.53 -3.42 -8.94
CA ARG A 201 -6.37 -2.72 -8.39
C ARG A 201 -5.60 -1.95 -9.46
N GLU A 202 -5.36 -2.55 -10.61
CA GLU A 202 -4.60 -1.91 -11.70
C GLU A 202 -5.34 -0.67 -12.21
N VAL A 203 -6.65 -0.75 -12.36
CA VAL A 203 -7.51 0.39 -12.75
C VAL A 203 -7.50 1.48 -11.69
N LEU A 204 -7.76 1.12 -10.42
CA LEU A 204 -7.83 2.08 -9.32
C LEU A 204 -6.50 2.80 -9.10
N ASN A 205 -5.37 2.07 -9.16
CA ASN A 205 -4.04 2.65 -9.04
C ASN A 205 -3.77 3.67 -10.15
N SER A 206 -4.10 3.32 -11.39
CA SER A 206 -3.90 4.20 -12.55
C SER A 206 -4.77 5.45 -12.46
N TYR A 207 -6.03 5.28 -12.07
CA TYR A 207 -6.98 6.39 -11.89
C TYR A 207 -6.55 7.32 -10.74
N TYR A 208 -6.16 6.76 -9.58
CA TYR A 208 -5.69 7.54 -8.44
C TYR A 208 -4.39 8.28 -8.74
N MET A 209 -3.45 7.63 -9.43
CA MET A 209 -2.22 8.27 -9.87
C MET A 209 -2.49 9.47 -10.79
N GLN A 210 -3.45 9.35 -11.72
CA GLN A 210 -3.85 10.46 -12.58
C GLN A 210 -4.39 11.64 -11.76
N LYS A 211 -5.26 11.38 -10.76
CA LYS A 211 -5.79 12.44 -9.87
C LYS A 211 -4.68 13.08 -9.03
N ALA A 212 -3.72 12.31 -8.56
CA ALA A 212 -2.57 12.84 -7.83
C ALA A 212 -1.66 13.68 -8.74
N TYR A 213 -1.43 13.25 -9.98
CA TYR A 213 -0.70 14.02 -10.98
C TYR A 213 -1.37 15.38 -11.25
N GLU A 214 -2.68 15.40 -11.45
CA GLU A 214 -3.47 16.63 -11.62
C GLU A 214 -3.39 17.57 -10.40
N ALA A 215 -3.12 17.03 -9.20
CA ALA A 215 -2.88 17.81 -7.99
C ALA A 215 -1.43 18.32 -7.86
N GLY A 216 -0.50 17.85 -8.70
CA GLY A 216 0.90 18.27 -8.71
C GLY A 216 1.88 17.25 -8.13
N LEU A 217 1.53 15.96 -8.12
CA LEU A 217 2.43 14.87 -7.73
C LEU A 217 3.66 14.83 -8.63
N ASP A 218 4.86 14.77 -8.04
CA ASP A 218 6.13 14.71 -8.77
C ASP A 218 6.62 13.27 -8.99
N TYR A 219 6.43 12.38 -8.00
CA TYR A 219 6.90 10.98 -8.04
C TYR A 219 5.82 10.00 -7.62
N ALA A 220 5.83 8.82 -8.25
CA ALA A 220 4.96 7.71 -7.89
C ALA A 220 5.76 6.41 -7.80
N ILE A 221 5.67 5.70 -6.66
CA ILE A 221 6.18 4.34 -6.53
C ILE A 221 5.10 3.40 -7.04
N VAL A 222 5.32 2.82 -8.21
CA VAL A 222 4.36 1.98 -8.94
C VAL A 222 5.07 0.85 -9.68
N ASN A 223 4.33 -0.19 -10.04
CA ASN A 223 4.77 -1.12 -11.07
C ASN A 223 4.35 -0.55 -12.45
N THR A 224 5.31 -0.03 -13.20
CA THR A 224 5.07 0.62 -14.51
C THR A 224 4.41 -0.30 -15.51
N GLU A 225 4.71 -1.62 -15.49
CA GLU A 225 4.09 -2.61 -16.38
C GLU A 225 2.59 -2.82 -16.14
N LYS A 226 2.08 -2.36 -14.99
CA LYS A 226 0.68 -2.53 -14.57
C LYS A 226 -0.14 -1.25 -14.63
N LEU A 227 0.45 -0.18 -15.11
CA LEU A 227 -0.28 1.07 -15.33
C LEU A 227 -1.13 0.97 -16.58
N ILE A 228 -2.38 1.37 -16.47
CA ILE A 228 -3.35 1.40 -17.56
C ILE A 228 -3.51 2.85 -18.02
N HIS A 229 -3.43 3.07 -19.32
CA HIS A 229 -3.71 4.39 -19.89
C HIS A 229 -5.16 4.81 -19.60
N MET A 230 -5.37 6.08 -19.27
CA MET A 230 -6.70 6.61 -18.97
C MET A 230 -7.70 6.47 -20.13
N SER A 231 -7.22 6.41 -21.37
CA SER A 231 -8.04 6.12 -22.57
C SER A 231 -8.57 4.69 -22.59
N ASP A 232 -7.87 3.76 -21.95
CA ASP A 232 -8.20 2.34 -21.97
C ASP A 232 -9.08 1.92 -20.76
N ILE A 233 -9.28 2.84 -19.81
CA ILE A 233 -10.22 2.70 -18.70
C ILE A 233 -11.60 3.16 -19.17
N SER A 234 -12.58 2.26 -19.09
CA SER A 234 -13.96 2.58 -19.50
C SER A 234 -14.60 3.63 -18.57
N ASP A 235 -15.62 4.31 -19.07
CA ASP A 235 -16.31 5.34 -18.27
C ASP A 235 -16.95 4.76 -17.00
N LYS A 236 -17.47 3.52 -17.05
CA LYS A 236 -17.99 2.83 -15.86
C LYS A 236 -16.90 2.54 -14.83
N GLU A 237 -15.71 2.13 -15.25
CA GLU A 237 -14.57 1.91 -14.35
C GLU A 237 -14.07 3.21 -13.72
N LYS A 238 -14.09 4.33 -14.49
CA LYS A 238 -13.79 5.67 -13.95
C LYS A 238 -14.81 6.10 -12.92
N GLU A 239 -16.10 5.93 -13.21
CA GLU A 239 -17.20 6.24 -12.28
C GLU A 239 -17.06 5.47 -10.95
N LEU A 240 -16.82 4.15 -11.04
CA LEU A 240 -16.65 3.29 -9.88
C LEU A 240 -15.38 3.67 -9.09
N SER A 241 -14.28 3.99 -9.76
CA SER A 241 -13.04 4.43 -9.13
C SER A 241 -13.21 5.78 -8.43
N GLU A 242 -13.89 6.75 -9.07
CA GLU A 242 -14.20 8.06 -8.50
C GLU A 242 -15.06 7.91 -7.23
N ALA A 243 -16.13 7.10 -7.32
CA ALA A 243 -17.03 6.85 -6.18
C ALA A 243 -16.29 6.19 -5.02
N LEU A 244 -15.47 5.16 -5.31
CA LEU A 244 -14.71 4.45 -4.29
C LEU A 244 -13.65 5.34 -3.61
N LEU A 245 -12.97 6.20 -4.35
CA LEU A 245 -11.90 7.06 -3.82
C LEU A 245 -12.44 8.23 -3.00
N PHE A 246 -13.50 8.88 -3.47
CA PHE A 246 -13.93 10.16 -2.94
C PHE A 246 -15.27 10.13 -2.19
N ASN A 247 -16.00 9.01 -2.28
CA ASN A 247 -17.25 8.76 -1.55
C ASN A 247 -17.23 7.36 -0.90
N THR A 248 -16.10 6.99 -0.30
CA THR A 248 -15.88 5.66 0.28
C THR A 248 -16.93 5.31 1.32
N ASN A 249 -17.67 4.22 1.08
CA ASN A 249 -18.61 3.59 2.00
C ASN A 249 -18.81 2.12 1.59
N ASP A 250 -19.55 1.35 2.39
CA ASP A 250 -19.74 -0.08 2.14
C ASP A 250 -20.39 -0.37 0.77
N ASP A 251 -21.32 0.48 0.32
CA ASP A 251 -21.99 0.30 -0.97
C ASP A 251 -21.03 0.52 -2.14
N THR A 252 -20.19 1.57 -2.11
CA THR A 252 -19.22 1.85 -3.16
C THR A 252 -18.13 0.78 -3.24
N VAL A 253 -17.71 0.24 -2.10
CA VAL A 253 -16.78 -0.90 -2.05
C VAL A 253 -17.42 -2.14 -2.66
N ALA A 254 -18.67 -2.46 -2.26
CA ALA A 254 -19.38 -3.63 -2.75
C ALA A 254 -19.66 -3.54 -4.27
N GLU A 255 -20.05 -2.37 -4.78
CA GLU A 255 -20.29 -2.15 -6.21
C GLU A 255 -19.03 -2.32 -7.04
N PHE A 256 -17.89 -1.76 -6.57
CA PHE A 256 -16.59 -1.90 -7.22
C PHE A 256 -16.16 -3.37 -7.29
N VAL A 257 -16.25 -4.08 -6.17
CA VAL A 257 -15.87 -5.49 -6.08
C VAL A 257 -16.76 -6.38 -6.96
N ALA A 258 -18.08 -6.16 -6.92
CA ALA A 258 -19.03 -6.93 -7.72
C ALA A 258 -18.75 -6.78 -9.22
N PHE A 259 -18.50 -5.55 -9.69
CA PHE A 259 -18.16 -5.28 -11.10
C PHE A 259 -16.94 -6.08 -11.58
N TYR A 260 -15.87 -6.09 -10.78
CA TYR A 260 -14.65 -6.80 -11.19
C TYR A 260 -14.73 -8.31 -11.02
N ARG A 261 -15.61 -8.83 -10.15
CA ARG A 261 -15.93 -10.26 -10.06
C ARG A 261 -16.70 -10.75 -11.27
N GLU A 262 -17.73 -10.01 -11.68
CA GLU A 262 -18.49 -10.35 -12.90
C GLU A 262 -17.60 -10.32 -14.14
N LYS A 263 -16.71 -9.33 -14.25
CA LYS A 263 -15.75 -9.21 -15.36
C LYS A 263 -14.76 -10.40 -15.43
N LYS A 264 -14.45 -11.03 -14.27
CA LYS A 264 -13.60 -12.23 -14.19
C LYS A 264 -14.34 -13.54 -14.51
N GLY A 265 -15.67 -13.52 -14.65
CA GLY A 265 -16.49 -14.73 -14.84
C GLY A 265 -16.51 -15.63 -13.60
N VAL A 266 -16.25 -15.09 -12.41
CA VAL A 266 -16.35 -15.82 -11.14
C VAL A 266 -17.81 -15.92 -10.75
N GLU A 267 -18.28 -17.15 -10.62
CA GLU A 267 -19.66 -17.55 -10.52
C GLU A 267 -20.46 -16.90 -9.37
N LYS A 268 -21.78 -16.82 -9.64
CA LYS A 268 -22.87 -16.47 -8.73
C LYS A 268 -22.83 -17.33 -7.46
N LYS A 269 -23.38 -16.73 -6.37
CA LYS A 269 -23.67 -17.39 -5.08
C LYS A 269 -24.03 -18.88 -5.23
N ALA A 270 -23.43 -19.68 -4.39
CA ALA A 270 -23.73 -21.12 -4.31
C ALA A 270 -25.25 -21.33 -4.11
N ASP A 271 -25.82 -22.25 -4.87
CA ASP A 271 -27.20 -22.68 -4.64
C ASP A 271 -27.27 -23.43 -3.31
N THR A 272 -27.80 -22.76 -2.29
CA THR A 272 -27.87 -23.29 -0.93
C THR A 272 -29.02 -24.29 -0.71
N SER A 273 -29.86 -24.52 -1.74
CA SER A 273 -31.09 -25.35 -1.62
C SER A 273 -30.82 -26.81 -1.25
N ASN A 274 -29.63 -27.34 -1.52
CA ASN A 274 -29.24 -28.72 -1.23
C ASN A 274 -28.17 -28.84 -0.11
N MET A 275 -27.83 -27.75 0.58
CA MET A 275 -26.81 -27.76 1.64
C MET A 275 -27.41 -28.26 2.96
N THR A 276 -26.63 -29.03 3.71
CA THR A 276 -26.94 -29.35 5.12
C THR A 276 -26.90 -28.10 5.99
N PRO A 277 -27.52 -28.08 7.19
CA PRO A 277 -27.44 -26.94 8.10
C PRO A 277 -25.99 -26.59 8.47
N GLU A 278 -25.09 -27.55 8.57
CA GLU A 278 -23.67 -27.36 8.84
C GLU A 278 -22.98 -26.67 7.67
N GLU A 279 -23.28 -27.06 6.43
CA GLU A 279 -22.75 -26.42 5.23
C GLU A 279 -23.32 -25.02 5.03
N GLN A 280 -24.61 -24.80 5.36
CA GLN A 280 -25.25 -23.49 5.28
C GLN A 280 -24.59 -22.50 6.23
N ILE A 281 -24.27 -22.89 7.48
CA ILE A 281 -23.63 -22.00 8.44
C ILE A 281 -22.19 -21.70 8.06
N ALA A 282 -21.45 -22.68 7.54
CA ALA A 282 -20.11 -22.47 6.99
C ALA A 282 -20.15 -21.47 5.82
N ASN A 283 -21.14 -21.59 4.93
CA ASN A 283 -21.35 -20.67 3.80
C ASN A 283 -21.71 -19.25 4.27
N LEU A 284 -22.52 -19.09 5.33
CA LEU A 284 -22.80 -17.77 5.91
C LEU A 284 -21.53 -17.07 6.42
N VAL A 285 -20.59 -17.83 6.99
CA VAL A 285 -19.26 -17.29 7.36
C VAL A 285 -18.50 -16.84 6.13
N VAL A 286 -18.47 -17.65 5.07
CA VAL A 286 -17.78 -17.31 3.81
C VAL A 286 -18.41 -16.07 3.16
N GLU A 287 -19.74 -15.95 3.17
CA GLU A 287 -20.47 -14.80 2.62
C GLU A 287 -20.43 -13.55 3.53
N GLY A 288 -19.93 -13.67 4.77
CA GLY A 288 -19.96 -12.57 5.75
C GLY A 288 -21.37 -12.17 6.16
N SER A 289 -22.38 -13.05 6.01
CA SER A 289 -23.80 -12.73 6.19
C SER A 289 -24.31 -13.24 7.52
N LYS A 290 -24.95 -12.34 8.30
CA LYS A 290 -25.67 -12.69 9.55
C LYS A 290 -27.13 -13.07 9.29
N LYS A 291 -27.61 -12.99 8.05
CA LYS A 291 -28.99 -13.32 7.69
C LYS A 291 -29.23 -14.81 7.92
N ASP A 292 -30.28 -15.14 8.65
CA ASP A 292 -30.67 -16.50 9.03
C ASP A 292 -29.65 -17.26 9.90
N LEU A 293 -28.61 -16.59 10.42
CA LEU A 293 -27.56 -17.22 11.27
C LEU A 293 -28.15 -17.81 12.55
N VAL A 294 -28.94 -17.01 13.30
CA VAL A 294 -29.51 -17.45 14.59
C VAL A 294 -30.45 -18.64 14.44
N PRO A 295 -31.43 -18.65 13.49
CA PRO A 295 -32.28 -19.83 13.24
C PRO A 295 -31.50 -21.09 12.86
N LEU A 296 -30.37 -20.97 12.15
CA LEU A 296 -29.50 -22.11 11.81
C LEU A 296 -28.72 -22.61 13.02
N LEU A 297 -28.20 -21.67 13.85
CA LEU A 297 -27.52 -22.02 15.11
C LEU A 297 -28.47 -22.74 16.07
N ASP A 298 -29.71 -22.28 16.23
CA ASP A 298 -30.71 -22.93 17.08
C ASP A 298 -30.95 -24.39 16.65
N LYS A 299 -31.08 -24.64 15.34
CA LYS A 299 -31.22 -26.02 14.80
C LYS A 299 -30.00 -26.87 15.06
N LEU A 300 -28.79 -26.33 14.98
CA LEU A 300 -27.57 -27.06 15.23
C LEU A 300 -27.36 -27.34 16.73
N LEU A 301 -27.78 -26.45 17.61
CA LEU A 301 -27.75 -26.61 19.07
C LEU A 301 -28.67 -27.73 19.58
N GLU A 302 -29.69 -28.14 18.82
CA GLU A 302 -30.49 -29.33 19.13
C GLU A 302 -29.68 -30.62 19.00
N LYS A 303 -28.59 -30.61 18.22
CA LYS A 303 -27.82 -31.81 17.83
C LYS A 303 -26.38 -31.84 18.31
N TYR A 304 -25.77 -30.62 18.45
CA TYR A 304 -24.36 -30.44 18.78
C TYR A 304 -24.15 -29.55 19.99
N ALA A 305 -23.06 -29.77 20.73
CA ALA A 305 -22.64 -28.82 21.76
C ALA A 305 -22.09 -27.51 21.10
N PRO A 306 -22.19 -26.35 21.78
CA PRO A 306 -21.73 -25.08 21.22
C PRO A 306 -20.28 -25.10 20.69
N LEU A 307 -19.36 -25.72 21.41
CA LEU A 307 -17.96 -25.86 21.00
C LEU A 307 -17.77 -26.74 19.74
N GLU A 308 -18.65 -27.70 19.51
CA GLU A 308 -18.61 -28.52 18.30
C GLU A 308 -19.05 -27.73 17.07
N ILE A 309 -20.01 -26.81 17.22
CA ILE A 309 -20.45 -25.91 16.16
C ILE A 309 -19.33 -24.91 15.82
N ILE A 310 -18.68 -24.35 16.85
CA ILE A 310 -17.57 -23.41 16.67
C ILE A 310 -16.40 -24.10 15.98
N ASN A 311 -15.90 -25.20 16.53
CA ASN A 311 -14.73 -25.92 16.03
C ASN A 311 -14.99 -26.74 14.73
N GLY A 312 -16.24 -26.94 14.38
CA GLY A 312 -16.66 -27.62 13.17
C GLY A 312 -17.07 -26.65 12.06
N PRO A 313 -18.38 -26.48 11.81
CA PRO A 313 -18.87 -25.76 10.65
C PRO A 313 -18.44 -24.28 10.59
N LEU A 314 -18.36 -23.58 11.73
CA LEU A 314 -17.94 -22.18 11.73
C LEU A 314 -16.45 -22.04 11.38
N MET A 315 -15.57 -22.87 11.96
CA MET A 315 -14.15 -22.89 11.60
C MET A 315 -13.92 -23.35 10.17
N THR A 316 -14.70 -24.32 9.67
CA THR A 316 -14.64 -24.72 8.26
C THR A 316 -14.92 -23.54 7.32
N GLY A 317 -15.90 -22.69 7.66
CA GLY A 317 -16.17 -21.47 6.93
C GLY A 317 -14.98 -20.50 6.96
N MET A 318 -14.35 -20.29 8.14
CA MET A 318 -13.18 -19.42 8.26
C MET A 318 -11.95 -19.95 7.52
N ASP A 319 -11.72 -21.26 7.52
CA ASP A 319 -10.64 -21.89 6.73
C ASP A 319 -10.81 -21.61 5.24
N GLU A 320 -12.05 -21.71 4.75
CA GLU A 320 -12.38 -21.38 3.36
C GLU A 320 -12.18 -19.88 3.07
N VAL A 321 -12.57 -19.00 3.99
CA VAL A 321 -12.27 -17.55 3.92
C VAL A 321 -10.77 -17.32 3.79
N GLY A 322 -9.96 -17.97 4.63
CA GLY A 322 -8.50 -17.88 4.57
C GLY A 322 -7.95 -18.38 3.21
N ARG A 323 -8.48 -19.47 2.69
CA ARG A 323 -8.09 -20.03 1.38
C ARG A 323 -8.44 -19.07 0.23
N LEU A 324 -9.64 -18.50 0.25
CA LEU A 324 -10.11 -17.55 -0.77
C LEU A 324 -9.33 -16.24 -0.69
N PHE A 325 -9.04 -15.74 0.53
CA PHE A 325 -8.23 -14.55 0.73
C PHE A 325 -6.80 -14.73 0.19
N ASN A 326 -6.16 -15.88 0.48
CA ASN A 326 -4.83 -16.18 -0.06
C ASN A 326 -4.79 -16.29 -1.59
N LYS A 327 -5.92 -16.62 -2.23
CA LYS A 327 -6.07 -16.62 -3.69
C LYS A 327 -6.43 -15.25 -4.26
N ASN A 328 -6.62 -14.24 -3.43
CA ASN A 328 -7.16 -12.93 -3.77
C ASN A 328 -8.59 -12.98 -4.37
N ASP A 329 -9.38 -13.96 -3.95
CA ASP A 329 -10.80 -14.09 -4.30
C ASP A 329 -11.69 -13.39 -3.26
N LEU A 330 -11.18 -13.09 -2.06
CA LEU A 330 -11.80 -12.24 -1.04
C LEU A 330 -10.91 -11.02 -0.74
N ILE A 331 -11.55 -9.91 -0.37
CA ILE A 331 -10.89 -8.69 0.09
C ILE A 331 -10.85 -8.62 1.63
N VAL A 332 -10.01 -7.76 2.19
CA VAL A 332 -9.87 -7.59 3.66
C VAL A 332 -11.21 -7.27 4.32
N ALA A 333 -12.02 -6.39 3.73
CA ALA A 333 -13.33 -6.04 4.28
C ALA A 333 -14.26 -7.25 4.39
N GLU A 334 -14.24 -8.16 3.43
CA GLU A 334 -15.05 -9.41 3.46
C GLU A 334 -14.55 -10.38 4.51
N VAL A 335 -13.22 -10.49 4.69
CA VAL A 335 -12.63 -11.28 5.80
C VAL A 335 -13.08 -10.74 7.16
N LEU A 336 -13.12 -9.42 7.32
CA LEU A 336 -13.62 -8.78 8.54
C LEU A 336 -15.12 -9.03 8.74
N GLN A 337 -15.94 -8.96 7.69
CA GLN A 337 -17.36 -9.34 7.75
C GLN A 337 -17.55 -10.80 8.16
N SER A 338 -16.76 -11.71 7.61
CA SER A 338 -16.75 -13.13 8.01
C SER A 338 -16.39 -13.31 9.49
N ALA A 339 -15.38 -12.57 9.98
CA ALA A 339 -15.01 -12.57 11.39
C ALA A 339 -16.12 -12.02 12.30
N GLU A 340 -16.89 -11.04 11.84
CA GLU A 340 -18.06 -10.51 12.57
C GLU A 340 -19.23 -11.51 12.62
N VAL A 341 -19.38 -12.41 11.64
CA VAL A 341 -20.33 -13.53 11.69
C VAL A 341 -19.91 -14.52 12.78
N MET A 342 -18.59 -14.78 12.91
CA MET A 342 -18.04 -15.66 13.95
C MET A 342 -18.23 -15.12 15.37
N LYS A 343 -18.33 -13.80 15.56
CA LYS A 343 -18.51 -13.15 16.87
C LYS A 343 -19.99 -13.05 17.29
N ALA A 344 -20.91 -13.15 16.33
CA ALA A 344 -22.34 -12.99 16.59
C ALA A 344 -22.98 -14.21 17.22
#